data_90a21ad07f4f3b02c4dee8b59847a790
#
_entry.id   90a21ad07f4f3b02c4dee8b59847a790
#
_cell.length_a   1.000
_cell.length_b   1.000
_cell.length_c   1.000
_cell.angle_alpha   90.00
_cell.angle_beta   90.00
_cell.angle_gamma   90.00
#
_symmetry.space_group_name_H-M   'P 1'
#
loop_
_entity.id
_entity.type
_entity.pdbx_description
1 polymer ?
#
loop_
_entity_poly.entity_id
_entity_poly.type
_entity_poly.pdbx_seq_one_letter_code
_entity_poly.pdbx_strand_id
1 'polypeptide(L)'
;AEASASEATPDPAPAAGTDRGASDIVTLDLYNLTDVHGHIEPQKDRKTKKISESGLPAMNCYLKKAKATNPNSSFTLLGDNIGASPYTSGALKDNPTIEALNTMHPLASTMGNHELDMGQAVFKQRVDGSNPSEFVQATFPYLGANIEGMGTYGDGIPYLGDYKVWTSPSGMKVAFIGAIAQDVPYKLSPGTTAGLTFTDPIARINSLAAELKSSGKADVVIAMLDDDVKNNYTKVGKDVDGLMGGDTHVPYEFDHVNSVESFESANPRLAGVASGSYTDNLGLIRLTIDPATRQVTSADSILIPAAEVAQCGADPATQAIVDQAEADSKEAGKRVVATGYTEPFRRGVFTTPEGATDPGSNRGIESSLGDLVADSLRETILTPDGKSVDIGMINAGGLRADLVPNEDGTITYAQTYEVEPFSNELGYVTLKGSDVKDALEQQWKTDLNSQNSRPMLKLGLSSNVRYTYDPAKPDGQRITSVTINGEPLKADGTYTVGSVNFLLDGGDSFEALTRGGATVTNGNLDRDAFNEYLAAHSPAKDRAADAASGLAPRAAKSSIGLTLPAEPVADGSTVTIPLRGLSFSEG
;
A
#
# COMPACT_ATOMS: atom_id res chain seq x y z
N ALA A 1 9.20 22.12 -19.68
CA ALA A 1 10.61 21.80 -19.81
C ALA A 1 10.69 20.39 -20.39
N GLU A 2 11.20 20.27 -21.58
CA GLU A 2 11.36 18.97 -22.26
C GLU A 2 12.43 18.18 -21.50
N ALA A 3 12.05 17.01 -21.00
CA ALA A 3 13.02 16.04 -20.54
C ALA A 3 13.75 15.50 -21.77
N SER A 4 15.00 15.93 -21.96
CA SER A 4 15.87 15.37 -22.97
C SER A 4 16.04 13.87 -22.70
N ALA A 5 15.60 13.04 -23.63
CA ALA A 5 15.87 11.63 -23.61
C ALA A 5 17.39 11.45 -23.72
N SER A 6 18.00 10.74 -22.77
CA SER A 6 19.34 10.21 -22.96
C SER A 6 19.29 9.29 -24.18
N GLU A 7 19.93 9.71 -25.27
CA GLU A 7 20.13 8.86 -26.43
C GLU A 7 20.99 7.66 -25.99
N ALA A 8 20.33 6.53 -25.84
CA ALA A 8 21.04 5.26 -25.95
C ALA A 8 21.58 5.16 -27.38
N THR A 9 22.86 4.85 -27.51
CA THR A 9 23.49 4.54 -28.79
C THR A 9 22.56 3.62 -29.58
N PRO A 10 22.27 3.94 -30.84
CA PRO A 10 21.39 3.10 -31.63
C PRO A 10 22.01 1.72 -31.83
N ASP A 11 21.25 0.69 -31.47
CA ASP A 11 21.53 -0.66 -31.90
C ASP A 11 21.63 -0.68 -33.44
N PRO A 12 22.55 -1.46 -34.03
CA PRO A 12 22.68 -1.52 -35.45
C PRO A 12 21.37 -1.91 -36.12
N ALA A 13 20.96 -1.15 -37.11
CA ALA A 13 19.75 -1.38 -37.87
C ALA A 13 19.72 -2.84 -38.37
N PRO A 14 18.60 -3.56 -38.17
CA PRO A 14 18.46 -4.88 -38.75
C PRO A 14 18.56 -4.78 -40.28
N ALA A 15 19.28 -5.72 -40.87
CA ALA A 15 19.49 -5.81 -42.33
C ALA A 15 18.13 -5.75 -43.05
N ALA A 16 18.05 -4.86 -44.04
CA ALA A 16 16.93 -4.79 -44.95
C ALA A 16 16.80 -6.14 -45.68
N GLY A 17 15.72 -6.84 -45.39
CA GLY A 17 15.46 -8.11 -46.03
C GLY A 17 14.04 -8.57 -45.86
N THR A 18 13.36 -8.54 -46.96
CA THR A 18 12.10 -9.16 -47.37
C THR A 18 10.84 -8.32 -47.17
N ASP A 19 10.30 -7.99 -48.29
CA ASP A 19 8.95 -7.53 -48.59
C ASP A 19 7.90 -8.28 -47.74
N ARG A 20 7.54 -7.68 -46.61
CA ARG A 20 6.41 -8.17 -45.82
C ARG A 20 5.18 -7.47 -46.40
N GLY A 21 4.29 -8.26 -46.93
CA GLY A 21 3.03 -7.77 -47.47
C GLY A 21 2.29 -6.87 -46.48
N ALA A 22 1.63 -5.84 -46.94
CA ALA A 22 0.94 -4.76 -46.20
C ALA A 22 -0.25 -5.23 -45.32
N SER A 23 -0.29 -6.49 -44.87
CA SER A 23 -1.43 -7.08 -44.12
C SER A 23 -1.11 -7.73 -42.78
N ASP A 24 0.14 -7.67 -42.32
CA ASP A 24 0.46 -8.34 -41.03
C ASP A 24 0.12 -7.44 -39.85
N ILE A 25 -0.95 -7.79 -39.14
CA ILE A 25 -1.37 -7.18 -37.87
C ILE A 25 -0.24 -7.31 -36.86
N VAL A 26 0.10 -6.21 -36.18
CA VAL A 26 1.08 -6.19 -35.07
C VAL A 26 0.37 -6.44 -33.76
N THR A 27 0.86 -7.39 -32.99
CA THR A 27 0.41 -7.62 -31.62
C THR A 27 1.48 -7.17 -30.63
N LEU A 28 1.14 -6.20 -29.77
CA LEU A 28 1.99 -5.77 -28.66
C LEU A 28 1.47 -6.36 -27.35
N ASP A 29 2.36 -6.98 -26.60
CA ASP A 29 2.06 -7.50 -25.27
C ASP A 29 2.76 -6.61 -24.22
N LEU A 30 1.98 -5.84 -23.46
CA LEU A 30 2.47 -4.86 -22.50
C LEU A 30 2.22 -5.39 -21.08
N TYR A 31 3.27 -5.94 -20.47
CA TYR A 31 3.21 -6.51 -19.11
C TYR A 31 3.48 -5.47 -18.05
N ASN A 32 2.81 -5.58 -16.91
CA ASN A 32 2.97 -4.68 -15.77
C ASN A 32 2.77 -5.37 -14.43
N LEU A 33 3.56 -4.95 -13.45
CA LEU A 33 3.38 -5.26 -12.04
C LEU A 33 3.15 -3.98 -11.26
N THR A 34 2.25 -4.04 -10.28
CA THR A 34 2.01 -2.97 -9.32
C THR A 34 2.14 -3.45 -7.90
N ASP A 35 2.53 -2.54 -7.00
CA ASP A 35 2.50 -2.77 -5.55
C ASP A 35 3.23 -4.06 -5.13
N VAL A 36 4.43 -4.25 -5.65
CA VAL A 36 5.26 -5.41 -5.32
C VAL A 36 5.61 -5.44 -3.84
N HIS A 37 5.83 -4.26 -3.23
CA HIS A 37 6.05 -4.12 -1.78
C HIS A 37 7.06 -5.11 -1.20
N GLY A 38 8.16 -5.34 -1.90
CA GLY A 38 9.21 -6.21 -1.40
C GLY A 38 8.86 -7.70 -1.33
N HIS A 39 7.74 -8.12 -1.90
CA HIS A 39 7.32 -9.53 -1.96
C HIS A 39 8.10 -10.28 -3.05
N ILE A 40 9.36 -10.56 -2.77
CA ILE A 40 10.27 -11.20 -3.73
C ILE A 40 10.17 -12.73 -3.74
N GLU A 41 9.63 -13.31 -2.67
CA GLU A 41 9.54 -14.76 -2.46
C GLU A 41 8.18 -15.31 -2.89
N PRO A 42 8.13 -16.58 -3.34
CA PRO A 42 6.85 -17.26 -3.58
C PRO A 42 6.12 -17.51 -2.27
N GLN A 43 4.79 -17.46 -2.31
CA GLN A 43 3.93 -17.78 -1.18
C GLN A 43 2.83 -18.76 -1.60
N LYS A 44 2.37 -19.55 -0.63
CA LYS A 44 1.23 -20.45 -0.79
C LYS A 44 0.12 -20.05 0.17
N ASP A 45 -1.11 -20.15 -0.28
CA ASP A 45 -2.27 -20.06 0.60
C ASP A 45 -2.22 -21.17 1.65
N ARG A 46 -2.39 -20.81 2.91
CA ARG A 46 -2.26 -21.77 4.03
C ARG A 46 -3.32 -22.87 4.01
N LYS A 47 -4.53 -22.56 3.54
CA LYS A 47 -5.66 -23.51 3.50
C LYS A 47 -5.63 -24.38 2.25
N THR A 48 -5.52 -23.75 1.08
CA THR A 48 -5.63 -24.44 -0.20
C THR A 48 -4.31 -25.04 -0.67
N LYS A 49 -3.16 -24.60 -0.10
CA LYS A 49 -1.80 -24.96 -0.53
C LYS A 49 -1.47 -24.57 -1.97
N LYS A 50 -2.32 -23.78 -2.61
CA LYS A 50 -2.08 -23.24 -3.95
C LYS A 50 -1.13 -22.03 -3.87
N ILE A 51 -0.35 -21.84 -4.92
CA ILE A 51 0.52 -20.65 -5.06
C ILE A 51 -0.37 -19.41 -5.11
N SER A 52 -0.19 -18.52 -4.15
CA SER A 52 -0.87 -17.21 -4.08
C SER A 52 0.01 -16.06 -4.57
N GLU A 53 1.33 -16.18 -4.40
CA GLU A 53 2.34 -15.27 -4.92
C GLU A 53 3.41 -16.08 -5.64
N SER A 54 3.73 -15.69 -6.87
CA SER A 54 4.70 -16.45 -7.67
C SER A 54 6.16 -16.23 -7.23
N GLY A 55 6.42 -15.08 -6.59
CA GLY A 55 7.76 -14.57 -6.40
C GLY A 55 8.36 -13.96 -7.68
N LEU A 56 9.36 -13.11 -7.53
CA LEU A 56 10.01 -12.46 -8.68
C LEU A 56 10.84 -13.42 -9.54
N PRO A 57 11.48 -14.47 -9.01
CA PRO A 57 12.20 -15.43 -9.86
C PRO A 57 11.32 -16.11 -10.91
N ALA A 58 10.12 -16.55 -10.53
CA ALA A 58 9.15 -17.13 -11.46
C ALA A 58 8.59 -16.07 -12.42
N MET A 59 8.35 -14.87 -11.92
CA MET A 59 7.88 -13.75 -12.73
C MET A 59 8.87 -13.39 -13.84
N ASN A 60 10.16 -13.33 -13.52
CA ASN A 60 11.18 -13.07 -14.53
C ASN A 60 11.32 -14.21 -15.55
N CYS A 61 11.23 -15.48 -15.09
CA CYS A 61 11.17 -16.63 -15.99
C CYS A 61 10.03 -16.50 -16.99
N TYR A 62 8.82 -16.17 -16.51
CA TYR A 62 7.64 -16.01 -17.35
C TYR A 62 7.81 -14.89 -18.38
N LEU A 63 8.28 -13.72 -17.95
CA LEU A 63 8.50 -12.56 -18.84
C LEU A 63 9.53 -12.85 -19.92
N LYS A 64 10.61 -13.57 -19.61
CA LYS A 64 11.60 -13.99 -20.60
C LYS A 64 11.00 -14.92 -21.67
N LYS A 65 10.20 -15.90 -21.25
CA LYS A 65 9.50 -16.79 -22.19
C LYS A 65 8.46 -16.06 -23.02
N ALA A 66 7.71 -15.14 -22.41
CA ALA A 66 6.73 -14.31 -23.11
C ALA A 66 7.40 -13.48 -24.20
N LYS A 67 8.55 -12.86 -23.91
CA LYS A 67 9.32 -12.09 -24.90
C LYS A 67 9.90 -12.95 -26.01
N ALA A 68 10.32 -14.18 -25.70
CA ALA A 68 10.77 -15.12 -26.72
C ALA A 68 9.62 -15.55 -27.64
N THR A 69 8.40 -15.68 -27.12
CA THR A 69 7.19 -16.01 -27.90
C THR A 69 6.71 -14.82 -28.74
N ASN A 70 6.67 -13.62 -28.15
CA ASN A 70 6.35 -12.37 -28.84
C ASN A 70 7.40 -11.31 -28.53
N PRO A 71 8.38 -11.06 -29.42
CA PRO A 71 9.40 -10.03 -29.21
C PRO A 71 8.85 -8.61 -29.06
N ASN A 72 7.61 -8.36 -29.51
CA ASN A 72 6.90 -7.10 -29.30
C ASN A 72 6.27 -7.05 -27.90
N SER A 73 7.03 -7.44 -26.89
CA SER A 73 6.62 -7.43 -25.49
C SER A 73 7.46 -6.45 -24.69
N SER A 74 6.80 -5.76 -23.76
CA SER A 74 7.44 -4.83 -22.83
C SER A 74 7.07 -5.20 -21.39
N PHE A 75 7.88 -4.73 -20.44
CA PHE A 75 7.63 -4.85 -19.03
C PHE A 75 7.86 -3.52 -18.33
N THR A 76 6.91 -3.11 -17.50
CA THR A 76 6.95 -1.89 -16.70
C THR A 76 6.47 -2.16 -15.29
N LEU A 77 6.80 -1.24 -14.39
CA LEU A 77 6.37 -1.24 -12.99
C LEU A 77 5.47 -0.03 -12.75
N LEU A 78 4.48 -0.20 -11.90
CA LEU A 78 3.57 0.89 -11.61
C LEU A 78 3.94 1.72 -10.37
N GLY A 79 4.80 1.22 -9.51
CA GLY A 79 5.19 1.86 -8.25
C GLY A 79 4.80 1.04 -7.03
N ASP A 80 5.11 1.58 -5.85
CA ASP A 80 5.06 0.85 -4.59
C ASP A 80 5.80 -0.49 -4.68
N ASN A 81 6.96 -0.46 -5.35
CA ASN A 81 7.82 -1.62 -5.51
C ASN A 81 8.43 -2.04 -4.18
N ILE A 82 8.66 -1.09 -3.33
CA ILE A 82 9.28 -1.18 -2.01
C ILE A 82 8.40 -0.50 -0.97
N GLY A 83 8.80 -0.61 0.29
CA GLY A 83 8.06 -0.07 1.43
C GLY A 83 6.99 -1.03 1.94
N ALA A 84 6.75 -1.02 3.25
CA ALA A 84 5.88 -1.98 3.93
C ALA A 84 6.19 -3.44 3.57
N SER A 85 7.45 -3.73 3.37
CA SER A 85 7.95 -4.99 2.81
C SER A 85 8.02 -6.10 3.84
N PRO A 86 7.89 -7.37 3.41
CA PRO A 86 8.22 -8.52 4.24
C PRO A 86 9.66 -8.46 4.74
N TYR A 87 9.89 -9.16 5.83
CA TYR A 87 11.18 -9.11 6.54
C TYR A 87 12.40 -9.40 5.64
N THR A 88 12.30 -10.39 4.75
CA THR A 88 13.40 -10.80 3.87
C THR A 88 13.98 -9.65 3.04
N SER A 89 13.15 -8.73 2.61
CA SER A 89 13.60 -7.54 1.88
C SER A 89 13.70 -6.29 2.76
N GLY A 90 12.67 -6.04 3.57
CA GLY A 90 12.59 -4.82 4.36
C GLY A 90 13.71 -4.67 5.38
N ALA A 91 14.14 -5.76 6.04
CA ALA A 91 15.24 -5.73 6.98
C ALA A 91 16.58 -5.35 6.32
N LEU A 92 16.68 -5.49 5.01
CA LEU A 92 17.85 -5.14 4.20
C LEU A 92 17.60 -3.85 3.39
N LYS A 93 16.74 -2.97 3.89
CA LYS A 93 16.41 -1.66 3.28
C LYS A 93 15.83 -1.77 1.87
N ASP A 94 15.13 -2.87 1.57
CA ASP A 94 14.59 -3.19 0.24
C ASP A 94 15.63 -3.29 -0.90
N ASN A 95 16.91 -3.33 -0.58
CA ASN A 95 17.95 -3.55 -1.57
C ASN A 95 17.74 -4.83 -2.38
N PRO A 96 17.36 -5.99 -1.76
CA PRO A 96 17.08 -7.19 -2.53
C PRO A 96 15.98 -7.03 -3.57
N THR A 97 14.95 -6.27 -3.26
CA THR A 97 13.85 -6.01 -4.20
C THR A 97 14.33 -5.21 -5.40
N ILE A 98 15.08 -4.13 -5.18
CA ILE A 98 15.65 -3.35 -6.30
C ILE A 98 16.61 -4.21 -7.14
N GLU A 99 17.47 -5.00 -6.52
CA GLU A 99 18.37 -5.92 -7.24
C GLU A 99 17.58 -6.93 -8.09
N ALA A 100 16.55 -7.56 -7.52
CA ALA A 100 15.72 -8.52 -8.23
C ALA A 100 14.98 -7.88 -9.39
N LEU A 101 14.38 -6.70 -9.19
CA LEU A 101 13.71 -5.95 -10.26
C LEU A 101 14.69 -5.52 -11.36
N ASN A 102 15.92 -5.15 -11.02
CA ASN A 102 16.94 -4.83 -12.01
C ASN A 102 17.23 -6.01 -12.94
N THR A 103 17.19 -7.26 -12.46
CA THR A 103 17.37 -8.45 -13.31
C THR A 103 16.26 -8.65 -14.32
N MET A 104 15.10 -8.04 -14.07
CA MET A 104 13.91 -8.14 -14.93
C MET A 104 13.89 -7.07 -16.03
N HIS A 105 14.79 -6.11 -15.98
CA HIS A 105 14.96 -5.04 -16.96
C HIS A 105 13.67 -4.28 -17.27
N PRO A 106 12.93 -3.76 -16.28
CA PRO A 106 11.74 -2.96 -16.55
C PRO A 106 12.12 -1.70 -17.34
N LEU A 107 11.26 -1.27 -18.26
CA LEU A 107 11.49 -0.06 -19.05
C LEU A 107 11.44 1.20 -18.20
N ALA A 108 10.54 1.23 -17.24
CA ALA A 108 10.31 2.33 -16.32
C ALA A 108 9.44 1.87 -15.15
N SER A 109 9.38 2.68 -14.11
CA SER A 109 8.43 2.56 -13.02
C SER A 109 7.78 3.92 -12.74
N THR A 110 6.48 3.97 -12.54
CA THR A 110 5.88 5.12 -11.86
C THR A 110 6.42 5.17 -10.43
N MET A 111 6.59 6.35 -9.87
CA MET A 111 6.85 6.51 -8.44
C MET A 111 5.55 6.37 -7.68
N GLY A 112 5.43 5.35 -6.82
CA GLY A 112 4.36 5.24 -5.85
C GLY A 112 4.66 6.04 -4.58
N ASN A 113 3.70 6.16 -3.69
CA ASN A 113 3.91 6.86 -2.42
C ASN A 113 4.92 6.15 -1.51
N HIS A 114 4.97 4.83 -1.53
CA HIS A 114 5.89 4.06 -0.71
C HIS A 114 7.36 4.13 -1.14
N GLU A 115 7.66 4.57 -2.36
CA GLU A 115 9.04 4.89 -2.75
C GLU A 115 9.63 6.01 -1.86
N LEU A 116 8.78 6.82 -1.23
CA LEU A 116 9.19 7.91 -0.33
C LEU A 116 9.20 7.54 1.15
N ASP A 117 8.94 6.30 1.52
CA ASP A 117 8.85 5.89 2.94
C ASP A 117 10.12 6.22 3.75
N MET A 118 11.29 6.12 3.15
CA MET A 118 12.56 6.50 3.77
C MET A 118 13.00 7.94 3.45
N GLY A 119 12.10 8.76 2.91
CA GLY A 119 12.36 10.15 2.57
C GLY A 119 12.86 10.36 1.14
N GLN A 120 12.80 11.63 0.71
CA GLN A 120 13.22 12.01 -0.65
C GLN A 120 14.70 11.79 -0.90
N ALA A 121 15.55 12.01 0.10
CA ALA A 121 17.00 11.82 -0.03
C ALA A 121 17.35 10.37 -0.37
N VAL A 122 16.72 9.41 0.28
CA VAL A 122 16.94 7.98 0.00
C VAL A 122 16.39 7.61 -1.37
N PHE A 123 15.20 8.07 -1.73
CA PHE A 123 14.66 7.87 -3.07
C PHE A 123 15.64 8.36 -4.16
N LYS A 124 16.18 9.57 -4.00
CA LYS A 124 17.16 10.13 -4.92
C LYS A 124 18.43 9.29 -5.02
N GLN A 125 18.93 8.77 -3.89
CA GLN A 125 20.09 7.88 -3.87
C GLN A 125 19.84 6.55 -4.60
N ARG A 126 18.61 6.04 -4.54
CA ARG A 126 18.22 4.85 -5.30
C ARG A 126 18.15 5.12 -6.80
N VAL A 127 17.84 6.35 -7.20
CA VAL A 127 17.78 6.74 -8.61
C VAL A 127 19.16 7.07 -9.17
N ASP A 128 19.96 7.88 -8.47
CA ASP A 128 21.23 8.40 -8.98
C ASP A 128 22.45 7.53 -8.62
N GLY A 129 22.28 6.55 -7.73
CA GLY A 129 23.37 5.65 -7.31
C GLY A 129 24.46 6.36 -6.49
N SER A 130 24.16 7.49 -5.86
CA SER A 130 25.13 8.31 -5.13
C SER A 130 25.59 7.70 -3.80
N ASN A 131 24.89 6.70 -3.29
CA ASN A 131 25.21 6.02 -2.03
C ASN A 131 25.17 4.48 -2.17
N PRO A 132 26.06 3.89 -2.99
CA PRO A 132 25.99 2.47 -3.33
C PRO A 132 26.30 1.52 -2.16
N SER A 133 26.95 2.01 -1.11
CA SER A 133 27.21 1.22 0.10
C SER A 133 25.94 0.96 0.94
N GLU A 134 24.95 1.82 0.82
CA GLU A 134 23.70 1.73 1.59
C GLU A 134 22.49 1.36 0.73
N PHE A 135 22.42 1.84 -0.51
CA PHE A 135 21.27 1.69 -1.37
C PHE A 135 21.65 1.26 -2.78
N VAL A 136 21.04 0.19 -3.24
CA VAL A 136 21.19 -0.29 -4.62
C VAL A 136 20.51 0.69 -5.57
N GLN A 137 21.21 1.05 -6.64
CA GLN A 137 20.66 1.87 -7.70
C GLN A 137 19.66 1.08 -8.55
N ALA A 138 18.48 1.66 -8.78
CA ALA A 138 17.55 1.16 -9.79
C ALA A 138 18.13 1.40 -11.19
N THR A 139 18.14 0.38 -12.04
CA THR A 139 18.63 0.47 -13.43
C THR A 139 17.56 0.96 -14.39
N PHE A 140 16.38 1.23 -13.91
CA PHE A 140 15.23 1.75 -14.64
C PHE A 140 14.86 3.15 -14.16
N PRO A 141 14.35 4.02 -15.05
CA PRO A 141 13.91 5.37 -14.66
C PRO A 141 12.58 5.32 -13.88
N TYR A 142 12.43 6.24 -12.94
CA TYR A 142 11.16 6.53 -12.29
C TYR A 142 10.45 7.68 -13.00
N LEU A 143 9.13 7.60 -13.07
CA LEU A 143 8.25 8.56 -13.73
C LEU A 143 7.26 9.17 -12.75
N GLY A 144 6.95 10.44 -12.96
CA GLY A 144 5.95 11.17 -12.17
C GLY A 144 5.61 12.49 -12.87
N ALA A 145 4.81 12.43 -13.93
CA ALA A 145 4.51 13.57 -14.80
C ALA A 145 3.75 14.69 -14.10
N ASN A 146 2.99 14.37 -13.04
CA ASN A 146 2.21 15.34 -12.27
C ASN A 146 2.88 15.71 -10.93
N ILE A 147 4.15 15.38 -10.76
CA ILE A 147 4.94 15.73 -9.57
C ILE A 147 5.96 16.79 -9.94
N GLU A 148 5.92 17.91 -9.24
CA GLU A 148 6.86 19.03 -9.43
C GLU A 148 7.76 19.16 -8.20
N GLY A 149 9.02 19.54 -8.41
CA GLY A 149 9.95 19.86 -7.32
C GLY A 149 10.95 18.78 -6.96
N MET A 150 10.94 17.61 -7.61
CA MET A 150 11.92 16.55 -7.30
C MET A 150 13.34 16.89 -7.78
N GLY A 151 13.48 17.75 -8.79
CA GLY A 151 14.77 18.20 -9.29
C GLY A 151 15.46 17.25 -10.25
N THR A 152 16.74 17.53 -10.48
CA THR A 152 17.59 16.82 -11.44
C THR A 152 18.92 16.42 -10.81
N TYR A 153 19.64 15.50 -11.47
CA TYR A 153 20.99 15.09 -11.09
C TYR A 153 21.89 14.97 -12.33
N GLY A 154 23.19 14.88 -12.13
CA GLY A 154 24.14 14.79 -13.23
C GLY A 154 24.00 15.98 -14.20
N ASP A 155 23.98 15.69 -15.50
CA ASP A 155 23.85 16.69 -16.55
C ASP A 155 22.39 17.10 -16.83
N GLY A 156 21.59 17.26 -15.79
CA GLY A 156 20.20 17.71 -15.89
C GLY A 156 19.20 16.57 -16.11
N ILE A 157 19.54 15.37 -15.70
CA ILE A 157 18.63 14.22 -15.75
C ILE A 157 17.57 14.38 -14.65
N PRO A 158 16.27 14.38 -14.97
CA PRO A 158 15.24 14.48 -13.95
C PRO A 158 15.21 13.23 -13.06
N TYR A 159 15.02 13.39 -11.76
CA TYR A 159 14.74 12.27 -10.86
C TYR A 159 13.43 11.58 -11.21
N LEU A 160 12.45 12.34 -11.69
CA LEU A 160 11.18 11.84 -12.20
C LEU A 160 10.98 12.34 -13.62
N GLY A 161 10.96 11.43 -14.58
CA GLY A 161 10.57 11.74 -15.94
C GLY A 161 9.06 11.83 -16.08
N ASP A 162 8.59 12.41 -17.19
CA ASP A 162 7.16 12.47 -17.49
C ASP A 162 6.67 11.18 -18.14
N TYR A 163 7.48 10.62 -19.04
CA TYR A 163 7.16 9.42 -19.80
C TYR A 163 8.42 8.70 -20.31
N LYS A 164 8.25 7.46 -20.71
CA LYS A 164 9.26 6.65 -21.40
C LYS A 164 8.69 6.17 -22.74
N VAL A 165 9.42 6.43 -23.82
CA VAL A 165 9.07 5.89 -25.15
C VAL A 165 9.85 4.60 -25.37
N TRP A 166 9.13 3.55 -25.75
CA TRP A 166 9.66 2.28 -26.20
C TRP A 166 9.29 2.07 -27.68
N THR A 167 10.29 1.80 -28.50
CA THR A 167 10.06 1.40 -29.89
C THR A 167 10.11 -0.11 -29.97
N SER A 168 8.99 -0.73 -30.32
CA SER A 168 8.92 -2.18 -30.47
C SER A 168 9.78 -2.67 -31.64
N PRO A 169 10.18 -3.95 -31.66
CA PRO A 169 10.85 -4.53 -32.81
C PRO A 169 10.09 -4.38 -34.13
N SER A 170 8.76 -4.28 -34.06
CA SER A 170 7.89 -3.98 -35.21
C SER A 170 7.88 -2.50 -35.64
N GLY A 171 8.57 -1.63 -34.91
CA GLY A 171 8.67 -0.19 -35.21
C GLY A 171 7.56 0.67 -34.62
N MET A 172 6.68 0.14 -33.76
CA MET A 172 5.66 0.91 -33.09
C MET A 172 6.24 1.65 -31.87
N LYS A 173 5.94 2.94 -31.78
CA LYS A 173 6.36 3.79 -30.66
C LYS A 173 5.29 3.82 -29.58
N VAL A 174 5.60 3.29 -28.40
CA VAL A 174 4.73 3.25 -27.24
C VAL A 174 5.27 4.19 -26.18
N ALA A 175 4.50 5.17 -25.78
CA ALA A 175 4.83 6.05 -24.66
C ALA A 175 4.11 5.58 -23.39
N PHE A 176 4.89 5.36 -22.33
CA PHE A 176 4.39 5.06 -21.00
C PHE A 176 4.47 6.34 -20.17
N ILE A 177 3.34 6.92 -19.79
CA ILE A 177 3.26 8.11 -18.94
C ILE A 177 3.09 7.65 -17.50
N GLY A 178 3.97 8.08 -16.60
CA GLY A 178 3.82 7.82 -15.16
C GLY A 178 3.16 8.99 -14.46
N ALA A 179 2.14 8.71 -13.66
CA ALA A 179 1.48 9.71 -12.83
C ALA A 179 0.97 9.07 -11.53
N ILE A 180 0.64 9.89 -10.55
CA ILE A 180 0.24 9.44 -9.21
C ILE A 180 -0.98 10.22 -8.74
N ALA A 181 -1.79 9.62 -7.89
CA ALA A 181 -2.92 10.28 -7.26
C ALA A 181 -2.53 11.60 -6.60
N GLN A 182 -3.39 12.59 -6.71
CA GLN A 182 -3.11 13.94 -6.20
C GLN A 182 -3.10 14.00 -4.66
N ASP A 183 -3.72 13.04 -4.00
CA ASP A 183 -3.88 13.00 -2.54
C ASP A 183 -2.68 12.37 -1.80
N VAL A 184 -1.59 12.09 -2.47
CA VAL A 184 -0.37 11.50 -1.88
C VAL A 184 0.12 12.22 -0.63
N PRO A 185 0.13 13.58 -0.54
CA PRO A 185 0.52 14.26 0.68
C PRO A 185 -0.27 13.85 1.93
N TYR A 186 -1.51 13.38 1.75
CA TYR A 186 -2.35 12.89 2.85
C TYR A 186 -2.07 11.42 3.23
N LYS A 187 -1.31 10.71 2.42
CA LYS A 187 -0.92 9.31 2.64
C LYS A 187 0.48 9.16 3.24
N LEU A 188 1.21 10.25 3.36
CA LEU A 188 2.59 10.28 3.83
C LEU A 188 2.74 11.29 4.97
N SER A 189 3.78 11.11 5.78
CA SER A 189 4.14 12.08 6.81
C SER A 189 4.46 13.44 6.16
N PRO A 190 4.03 14.56 6.74
CA PRO A 190 4.12 15.89 6.11
C PRO A 190 5.51 16.28 5.60
N GLY A 191 6.56 15.95 6.34
CA GLY A 191 7.93 16.23 5.95
C GLY A 191 8.40 15.47 4.70
N THR A 192 7.75 14.35 4.39
CA THR A 192 8.14 13.45 3.29
C THR A 192 7.91 14.07 1.93
N THR A 193 6.88 14.88 1.79
CA THR A 193 6.52 15.55 0.51
C THR A 193 6.91 17.03 0.49
N ALA A 194 7.73 17.49 1.43
CA ALA A 194 8.16 18.88 1.49
C ALA A 194 8.82 19.33 0.18
N GLY A 195 8.39 20.47 -0.34
CA GLY A 195 8.89 21.02 -1.60
C GLY A 195 8.33 20.35 -2.87
N LEU A 196 7.46 19.34 -2.73
CA LEU A 196 6.81 18.70 -3.86
C LEU A 196 5.39 19.24 -4.05
N THR A 197 4.98 19.37 -5.31
CA THR A 197 3.61 19.69 -5.69
C THR A 197 3.04 18.55 -6.51
N PHE A 198 1.86 18.09 -6.13
CA PHE A 198 1.11 17.03 -6.84
C PHE A 198 -0.06 17.69 -7.56
N THR A 199 -0.03 17.68 -8.89
CA THR A 199 -1.09 18.25 -9.73
C THR A 199 -2.11 17.18 -10.13
N ASP A 200 -3.17 17.58 -10.83
CA ASP A 200 -4.19 16.66 -11.34
C ASP A 200 -3.56 15.64 -12.31
N PRO A 201 -3.50 14.35 -11.97
CA PRO A 201 -2.87 13.34 -12.80
C PRO A 201 -3.62 13.12 -14.11
N ILE A 202 -4.95 13.17 -14.10
CA ILE A 202 -5.77 12.92 -15.31
C ILE A 202 -5.58 14.05 -16.32
N ALA A 203 -5.62 15.30 -15.89
CA ALA A 203 -5.38 16.44 -16.76
C ALA A 203 -3.98 16.36 -17.40
N ARG A 204 -2.98 15.98 -16.63
CA ARG A 204 -1.60 15.83 -17.12
C ARG A 204 -1.45 14.68 -18.10
N ILE A 205 -2.02 13.51 -17.81
CA ILE A 205 -2.03 12.35 -18.70
C ILE A 205 -2.68 12.71 -20.02
N ASN A 206 -3.86 13.29 -20.00
CA ASN A 206 -4.62 13.62 -21.21
C ASN A 206 -3.88 14.63 -22.09
N SER A 207 -3.28 15.66 -21.47
CA SER A 207 -2.49 16.66 -22.19
C SER A 207 -1.26 16.06 -22.85
N LEU A 208 -0.49 15.24 -22.13
CA LEU A 208 0.69 14.56 -22.66
C LEU A 208 0.34 13.56 -23.75
N ALA A 209 -0.73 12.79 -23.58
CA ALA A 209 -1.17 11.82 -24.58
C ALA A 209 -1.51 12.49 -25.91
N ALA A 210 -2.24 13.59 -25.88
CA ALA A 210 -2.55 14.38 -27.07
C ALA A 210 -1.29 14.94 -27.74
N GLU A 211 -0.37 15.50 -26.97
CA GLU A 211 0.88 16.06 -27.47
C GLU A 211 1.78 14.99 -28.10
N LEU A 212 1.96 13.85 -27.44
CA LEU A 212 2.80 12.76 -27.92
C LEU A 212 2.29 12.16 -29.24
N LYS A 213 0.98 12.02 -29.39
CA LYS A 213 0.38 11.53 -30.63
C LYS A 213 0.43 12.57 -31.74
N SER A 214 0.06 13.81 -31.47
CA SER A 214 0.02 14.88 -32.46
C SER A 214 1.42 15.24 -33.00
N SER A 215 2.44 15.14 -32.17
CA SER A 215 3.85 15.38 -32.56
C SER A 215 4.51 14.19 -33.25
N GLY A 216 3.85 13.03 -33.29
CA GLY A 216 4.41 11.79 -33.84
C GLY A 216 5.47 11.15 -32.95
N LYS A 217 5.63 11.57 -31.72
CA LYS A 217 6.56 10.94 -30.74
C LYS A 217 6.07 9.57 -30.26
N ALA A 218 4.76 9.33 -30.30
CA ALA A 218 4.16 8.05 -29.98
C ALA A 218 3.03 7.69 -30.91
N ASP A 219 2.90 6.39 -31.22
CA ASP A 219 1.75 5.80 -31.91
C ASP A 219 0.71 5.33 -30.89
N VAL A 220 1.18 4.85 -29.75
CA VAL A 220 0.41 4.29 -28.66
C VAL A 220 0.79 5.00 -27.36
N VAL A 221 -0.20 5.34 -26.54
CA VAL A 221 0.02 5.93 -25.23
C VAL A 221 -0.61 5.06 -24.15
N ILE A 222 0.19 4.69 -23.16
CA ILE A 222 -0.22 3.95 -21.97
C ILE A 222 -0.04 4.86 -20.77
N ALA A 223 -1.12 5.03 -20.00
CA ALA A 223 -1.05 5.71 -18.70
C ALA A 223 -0.73 4.69 -17.61
N MET A 224 0.35 4.92 -16.88
CA MET A 224 0.71 4.17 -15.66
C MET A 224 0.41 5.05 -14.47
N LEU A 225 -0.83 5.00 -14.01
CA LEU A 225 -1.36 5.84 -12.94
C LEU A 225 -1.36 5.07 -11.62
N ASP A 226 -0.59 5.53 -10.66
CA ASP A 226 -0.61 4.99 -9.29
C ASP A 226 -1.87 5.50 -8.56
N ASP A 227 -2.98 4.87 -8.90
CA ASP A 227 -4.33 5.06 -8.38
C ASP A 227 -5.23 3.93 -8.88
N ASP A 228 -6.47 3.88 -8.38
CA ASP A 228 -7.46 2.86 -8.71
C ASP A 228 -7.92 2.94 -10.17
N VAL A 229 -7.86 1.81 -10.87
CA VAL A 229 -8.27 1.73 -12.28
C VAL A 229 -9.75 2.03 -12.44
N LYS A 230 -10.59 1.45 -11.58
CA LYS A 230 -12.05 1.60 -11.67
C LYS A 230 -12.48 3.06 -11.56
N ASN A 231 -11.86 3.80 -10.65
CA ASN A 231 -12.19 5.21 -10.42
C ASN A 231 -11.70 6.13 -11.54
N ASN A 232 -10.73 5.71 -12.34
CA ASN A 232 -10.06 6.56 -13.33
C ASN A 232 -10.34 6.16 -14.79
N TYR A 233 -10.85 4.96 -15.01
CA TYR A 233 -11.07 4.40 -16.35
C TYR A 233 -11.92 5.33 -17.25
N THR A 234 -12.97 5.91 -16.71
CA THR A 234 -13.87 6.81 -17.45
C THR A 234 -13.34 8.23 -17.63
N LYS A 235 -12.26 8.60 -16.94
CA LYS A 235 -11.72 9.96 -16.90
C LYS A 235 -10.61 10.19 -17.92
N VAL A 236 -9.91 9.13 -18.36
CA VAL A 236 -8.83 9.26 -19.33
C VAL A 236 -9.37 9.59 -20.71
N GLY A 237 -8.62 10.39 -21.46
CA GLY A 237 -9.03 10.91 -22.75
C GLY A 237 -8.88 9.92 -23.89
N LYS A 238 -9.36 10.32 -25.07
CA LYS A 238 -9.37 9.50 -26.28
C LYS A 238 -8.00 9.07 -26.78
N ASP A 239 -6.95 9.80 -26.44
CA ASP A 239 -5.58 9.53 -26.90
C ASP A 239 -4.83 8.53 -26.02
N VAL A 240 -5.44 8.07 -24.93
CA VAL A 240 -4.90 7.01 -24.07
C VAL A 240 -5.44 5.66 -24.53
N ASP A 241 -4.55 4.75 -24.89
CA ASP A 241 -4.89 3.42 -25.43
C ASP A 241 -4.96 2.34 -24.36
N GLY A 242 -4.31 2.55 -23.22
CA GLY A 242 -4.32 1.65 -22.08
C GLY A 242 -4.10 2.37 -20.76
N LEU A 243 -4.74 1.88 -19.72
CA LEU A 243 -4.60 2.36 -18.34
C LEU A 243 -4.11 1.23 -17.45
N MET A 244 -2.93 1.40 -16.87
CA MET A 244 -2.38 0.55 -15.83
C MET A 244 -2.50 1.26 -14.50
N GLY A 245 -3.00 0.59 -13.47
CA GLY A 245 -3.26 1.19 -12.15
C GLY A 245 -2.73 0.36 -10.99
N GLY A 246 -2.85 0.91 -9.78
CA GLY A 246 -2.33 0.31 -8.55
C GLY A 246 -2.87 1.01 -7.29
N ASP A 247 -2.05 1.10 -6.26
CA ASP A 247 -2.30 1.74 -4.96
C ASP A 247 -3.34 1.02 -4.07
N THR A 248 -4.47 0.61 -4.63
CA THR A 248 -5.56 -0.01 -3.85
C THR A 248 -5.42 -1.50 -3.62
N HIS A 249 -4.44 -2.14 -4.25
CA HIS A 249 -4.21 -3.60 -4.22
C HIS A 249 -5.36 -4.41 -4.83
N VAL A 250 -6.28 -3.78 -5.55
CA VAL A 250 -7.41 -4.46 -6.19
C VAL A 250 -7.04 -4.87 -7.61
N PRO A 251 -7.13 -6.16 -7.96
CA PRO A 251 -6.89 -6.60 -9.34
C PRO A 251 -8.06 -6.19 -10.24
N TYR A 252 -7.74 -5.69 -11.42
CA TYR A 252 -8.73 -5.27 -12.41
C TYR A 252 -8.39 -5.77 -13.82
N GLU A 253 -9.42 -6.23 -14.52
CA GLU A 253 -9.43 -6.50 -15.96
C GLU A 253 -10.62 -5.73 -16.57
N PHE A 254 -10.34 -4.58 -17.18
CA PHE A 254 -11.38 -3.82 -17.86
C PHE A 254 -11.04 -3.67 -19.34
N ASP A 255 -11.89 -4.21 -20.19
CA ASP A 255 -11.88 -3.98 -21.62
C ASP A 255 -13.32 -4.07 -22.16
N HIS A 256 -13.50 -3.86 -23.45
CA HIS A 256 -14.84 -3.90 -24.06
C HIS A 256 -15.41 -5.32 -24.19
N VAL A 257 -14.63 -6.35 -23.93
CA VAL A 257 -15.03 -7.75 -24.01
C VAL A 257 -15.38 -8.31 -22.62
N ASN A 258 -14.57 -7.97 -21.62
CA ASN A 258 -14.61 -8.58 -20.30
C ASN A 258 -15.26 -7.71 -19.20
N SER A 259 -15.55 -6.44 -19.50
CA SER A 259 -16.22 -5.56 -18.55
C SER A 259 -17.67 -5.98 -18.32
N VAL A 260 -17.98 -6.32 -17.08
CA VAL A 260 -19.35 -6.66 -16.65
C VAL A 260 -20.23 -5.40 -16.52
N GLU A 261 -19.60 -4.24 -16.31
CA GLU A 261 -20.26 -2.93 -16.21
C GLU A 261 -19.91 -2.11 -17.45
N SER A 262 -20.89 -1.39 -18.01
CA SER A 262 -20.65 -0.47 -19.11
C SER A 262 -19.89 0.75 -18.60
N PHE A 263 -18.58 0.73 -18.67
CA PHE A 263 -17.75 1.90 -18.46
C PHE A 263 -17.62 2.64 -19.80
N GLU A 264 -18.26 3.79 -19.90
CA GLU A 264 -18.04 4.67 -21.02
C GLU A 264 -16.67 5.33 -20.89
N SER A 265 -15.82 5.11 -21.86
CA SER A 265 -14.53 5.79 -22.01
C SER A 265 -14.55 6.66 -23.27
N ALA A 266 -13.82 7.78 -23.21
CA ALA A 266 -13.60 8.62 -24.40
C ALA A 266 -12.87 7.88 -25.53
N ASN A 267 -12.08 6.84 -25.19
CA ASN A 267 -11.52 5.89 -26.14
C ASN A 267 -12.33 4.58 -26.06
N PRO A 268 -13.10 4.23 -27.13
CA PRO A 268 -13.94 3.03 -27.12
C PRO A 268 -13.16 1.72 -27.11
N ARG A 269 -11.82 1.75 -27.21
CA ARG A 269 -10.94 0.58 -27.18
C ARG A 269 -10.02 0.57 -25.97
N LEU A 270 -10.29 1.41 -24.97
CA LEU A 270 -9.44 1.49 -23.77
C LEU A 270 -9.43 0.16 -23.02
N ALA A 271 -8.24 -0.38 -22.77
CA ALA A 271 -8.03 -1.47 -21.84
C ALA A 271 -7.47 -0.93 -20.51
N GLY A 272 -7.98 -1.43 -19.37
CA GLY A 272 -7.53 -1.10 -18.04
C GLY A 272 -7.09 -2.35 -17.29
N VAL A 273 -5.92 -2.32 -16.67
CA VAL A 273 -5.38 -3.44 -15.90
C VAL A 273 -4.73 -2.96 -14.61
N ALA A 274 -4.93 -3.72 -13.55
CA ALA A 274 -4.13 -3.64 -12.32
C ALA A 274 -3.84 -5.07 -11.86
N SER A 275 -2.58 -5.39 -11.64
CA SER A 275 -2.19 -6.75 -11.22
C SER A 275 -2.58 -7.07 -9.77
N GLY A 276 -3.06 -6.09 -9.03
CA GLY A 276 -3.46 -6.22 -7.62
C GLY A 276 -2.33 -5.79 -6.71
N SER A 277 -1.60 -6.73 -6.18
CA SER A 277 -0.44 -6.47 -5.33
C SER A 277 0.53 -7.64 -5.33
N TYR A 278 1.73 -7.39 -4.84
CA TYR A 278 2.77 -8.39 -4.63
C TYR A 278 3.14 -9.08 -5.93
N THR A 279 3.12 -10.39 -5.94
CA THR A 279 3.24 -11.20 -7.16
C THR A 279 2.01 -12.10 -7.34
N ASP A 280 0.83 -11.59 -6.95
CA ASP A 280 -0.43 -12.32 -7.03
C ASP A 280 -0.85 -12.58 -8.47
N ASN A 281 -0.62 -11.60 -9.33
CA ASN A 281 -0.90 -11.67 -10.76
C ASN A 281 0.18 -10.92 -11.54
N LEU A 282 0.31 -11.24 -12.82
CA LEU A 282 0.97 -10.40 -13.80
C LEU A 282 -0.10 -9.75 -14.67
N GLY A 283 -0.07 -8.43 -14.77
CA GLY A 283 -0.99 -7.68 -15.64
C GLY A 283 -0.49 -7.65 -17.07
N LEU A 284 -1.40 -7.71 -18.02
CA LEU A 284 -1.11 -7.66 -19.45
C LEU A 284 -2.18 -6.82 -20.17
N ILE A 285 -1.73 -5.84 -20.96
CA ILE A 285 -2.55 -5.22 -21.99
C ILE A 285 -2.02 -5.71 -23.32
N ARG A 286 -2.89 -6.39 -24.10
CA ARG A 286 -2.57 -6.85 -25.44
C ARG A 286 -3.24 -5.95 -26.46
N LEU A 287 -2.44 -5.31 -27.31
CA LEU A 287 -2.90 -4.42 -28.34
C LEU A 287 -2.70 -5.05 -29.72
N THR A 288 -3.72 -4.96 -30.54
CA THR A 288 -3.63 -5.25 -31.97
C THR A 288 -3.57 -3.94 -32.72
N ILE A 289 -2.59 -3.79 -33.60
CA ILE A 289 -2.31 -2.53 -34.33
C ILE A 289 -2.28 -2.82 -35.81
N ASP A 290 -2.97 -1.96 -36.56
CA ASP A 290 -2.84 -1.91 -38.03
C ASP A 290 -1.52 -1.18 -38.39
N PRO A 291 -0.53 -1.85 -38.97
CA PRO A 291 0.75 -1.23 -39.28
C PRO A 291 0.65 -0.13 -40.37
N ALA A 292 -0.37 -0.16 -41.22
CA ALA A 292 -0.58 0.85 -42.23
C ALA A 292 -1.05 2.18 -41.67
N THR A 293 -1.99 2.16 -40.71
CA THR A 293 -2.53 3.35 -40.03
C THR A 293 -1.81 3.68 -38.75
N ARG A 294 -1.05 2.73 -38.17
CA ARG A 294 -0.39 2.78 -36.87
C ARG A 294 -1.38 3.00 -35.73
N GLN A 295 -2.63 2.57 -35.92
CA GLN A 295 -3.70 2.73 -34.95
C GLN A 295 -4.05 1.39 -34.26
N VAL A 296 -4.41 1.48 -33.01
CA VAL A 296 -4.93 0.35 -32.25
C VAL A 296 -6.30 -0.05 -32.79
N THR A 297 -6.45 -1.32 -33.16
CA THR A 297 -7.70 -1.90 -33.63
C THR A 297 -8.42 -2.73 -32.58
N SER A 298 -7.70 -3.29 -31.60
CA SER A 298 -8.28 -3.94 -30.43
C SER A 298 -7.33 -3.86 -29.23
N ALA A 299 -7.90 -3.92 -28.04
CA ALA A 299 -7.17 -3.91 -26.79
C ALA A 299 -7.85 -4.86 -25.79
N ASP A 300 -7.07 -5.77 -25.22
CA ASP A 300 -7.51 -6.74 -24.22
C ASP A 300 -6.75 -6.55 -22.92
N SER A 301 -7.43 -6.64 -21.79
CA SER A 301 -6.85 -6.68 -20.45
C SER A 301 -6.85 -8.11 -19.91
N ILE A 302 -5.71 -8.58 -19.44
CA ILE A 302 -5.53 -9.97 -19.00
C ILE A 302 -4.78 -9.97 -17.69
N LEU A 303 -5.28 -10.74 -16.71
CA LEU A 303 -4.54 -11.09 -15.50
C LEU A 303 -4.04 -12.53 -15.61
N ILE A 304 -2.74 -12.70 -15.38
CA ILE A 304 -2.10 -14.02 -15.35
C ILE A 304 -1.86 -14.35 -13.88
N PRO A 305 -2.58 -15.32 -13.30
CA PRO A 305 -2.49 -15.60 -11.88
C PRO A 305 -1.14 -16.23 -11.49
N ALA A 306 -0.75 -16.04 -10.24
CA ALA A 306 0.51 -16.53 -9.68
C ALA A 306 0.75 -18.02 -9.94
N ALA A 307 -0.29 -18.85 -9.85
CA ALA A 307 -0.19 -20.28 -10.08
C ALA A 307 0.25 -20.61 -11.52
N GLU A 308 -0.20 -19.84 -12.50
CA GLU A 308 0.22 -20.00 -13.91
C GLU A 308 1.66 -19.49 -14.10
N VAL A 309 1.98 -18.32 -13.55
CA VAL A 309 3.34 -17.77 -13.61
C VAL A 309 4.37 -18.73 -12.99
N ALA A 310 4.03 -19.33 -11.84
CA ALA A 310 4.90 -20.24 -11.12
C ALA A 310 5.25 -21.53 -11.89
N GLN A 311 4.44 -21.93 -12.86
CA GLN A 311 4.72 -23.10 -13.70
C GLN A 311 5.97 -22.94 -14.57
N CYS A 312 6.40 -21.70 -14.80
CA CYS A 312 7.60 -21.41 -15.58
C CYS A 312 8.88 -21.95 -14.93
N GLY A 313 8.92 -21.98 -13.62
CA GLY A 313 10.13 -22.21 -12.83
C GLY A 313 10.74 -20.87 -12.36
N ALA A 314 12.02 -20.86 -12.07
CA ALA A 314 12.70 -19.68 -11.54
C ALA A 314 13.85 -19.22 -12.45
N ASP A 315 13.96 -17.92 -12.69
CA ASP A 315 15.15 -17.33 -13.31
C ASP A 315 16.33 -17.44 -12.35
N PRO A 316 17.47 -18.02 -12.77
CA PRO A 316 18.59 -18.27 -11.86
C PRO A 316 19.20 -17.02 -11.24
N ALA A 317 19.32 -15.94 -11.99
CA ALA A 317 19.92 -14.70 -11.49
C ALA A 317 19.03 -14.04 -10.43
N THR A 318 17.72 -14.00 -10.67
CA THR A 318 16.75 -13.46 -9.72
C THR A 318 16.66 -14.35 -8.48
N GLN A 319 16.69 -15.68 -8.65
CA GLN A 319 16.64 -16.63 -7.54
C GLN A 319 17.87 -16.49 -6.62
N ALA A 320 19.05 -16.28 -7.19
CA ALA A 320 20.27 -16.09 -6.40
C ALA A 320 20.19 -14.86 -5.48
N ILE A 321 19.55 -13.79 -5.93
CA ILE A 321 19.32 -12.59 -5.11
C ILE A 321 18.36 -12.89 -3.97
N VAL A 322 17.28 -13.62 -4.23
CA VAL A 322 16.31 -14.01 -3.19
C VAL A 322 16.97 -14.92 -2.16
N ASP A 323 17.75 -15.92 -2.59
CA ASP A 323 18.45 -16.84 -1.69
C ASP A 323 19.43 -16.10 -0.78
N GLN A 324 20.17 -15.13 -1.32
CA GLN A 324 21.10 -14.32 -0.54
C GLN A 324 20.36 -13.42 0.47
N ALA A 325 19.23 -12.83 0.08
CA ALA A 325 18.41 -12.03 0.97
C ALA A 325 17.84 -12.87 2.13
N GLU A 326 17.39 -14.08 1.85
CA GLU A 326 16.93 -15.02 2.88
C GLU A 326 18.05 -15.35 3.88
N ALA A 327 19.27 -15.60 3.40
CA ALA A 327 20.41 -15.88 4.25
C ALA A 327 20.79 -14.67 5.12
N ASP A 328 20.87 -13.49 4.53
CA ASP A 328 21.30 -12.27 5.20
C ASP A 328 20.28 -11.79 6.25
N SER A 329 18.98 -11.91 5.95
CA SER A 329 17.91 -11.50 6.87
C SER A 329 17.67 -12.50 8.00
N LYS A 330 17.92 -13.79 7.76
CA LYS A 330 17.59 -14.88 8.69
C LYS A 330 18.25 -14.72 10.06
N GLU A 331 19.51 -14.36 10.12
CA GLU A 331 20.22 -14.22 11.39
C GLU A 331 19.69 -13.05 12.22
N ALA A 332 19.43 -11.92 11.60
CA ALA A 332 18.86 -10.76 12.28
C ALA A 332 17.45 -11.03 12.82
N GLY A 333 16.65 -11.81 12.08
CA GLY A 333 15.25 -12.09 12.44
C GLY A 333 15.04 -13.06 13.58
N LYS A 334 16.03 -13.89 13.87
CA LYS A 334 15.92 -14.93 14.92
C LYS A 334 15.94 -14.39 16.35
N ARG A 335 16.37 -13.16 16.54
CA ARG A 335 16.45 -12.58 17.87
C ARG A 335 15.11 -12.67 18.59
N VAL A 336 15.09 -13.29 19.76
CA VAL A 336 13.89 -13.36 20.60
C VAL A 336 13.64 -12.00 21.24
N VAL A 337 12.46 -11.47 21.03
CA VAL A 337 11.99 -10.21 21.61
C VAL A 337 11.27 -10.46 22.92
N ALA A 338 10.43 -11.48 22.96
CA ALA A 338 9.59 -11.77 24.11
C ALA A 338 9.30 -13.27 24.24
N THR A 339 8.86 -13.69 25.42
CA THR A 339 8.54 -15.09 25.75
C THR A 339 7.21 -15.20 26.46
N GLY A 340 6.68 -16.42 26.56
CA GLY A 340 5.46 -16.71 27.32
C GLY A 340 4.16 -16.27 26.63
N TYR A 341 4.21 -15.92 25.36
CA TYR A 341 3.04 -15.56 24.56
C TYR A 341 2.46 -16.82 23.90
N THR A 342 1.22 -17.15 24.23
CA THR A 342 0.55 -18.37 23.72
C THR A 342 -0.61 -18.07 22.78
N GLU A 343 -1.10 -16.84 22.81
CA GLU A 343 -2.28 -16.44 22.09
C GLU A 343 -1.94 -15.54 20.91
N PRO A 344 -2.53 -15.77 19.73
CA PRO A 344 -2.34 -14.89 18.59
C PRO A 344 -3.07 -13.56 18.78
N PHE A 345 -2.45 -12.50 18.24
CA PHE A 345 -3.09 -11.19 18.09
C PHE A 345 -3.34 -10.96 16.60
N ARG A 346 -4.61 -10.75 16.25
CA ARG A 346 -5.04 -10.77 14.85
C ARG A 346 -5.64 -9.44 14.42
N ARG A 347 -5.50 -9.18 13.11
CA ARG A 347 -6.21 -8.09 12.42
C ARG A 347 -7.63 -8.54 12.04
N GLY A 348 -8.46 -7.60 11.58
CA GLY A 348 -9.83 -7.88 11.19
C GLY A 348 -9.95 -8.67 9.89
N VAL A 349 -10.95 -9.56 9.85
CA VAL A 349 -11.36 -10.34 8.68
C VAL A 349 -12.87 -10.20 8.48
N PHE A 350 -13.35 -10.44 7.26
CA PHE A 350 -14.77 -10.68 7.03
C PHE A 350 -15.06 -12.16 7.20
N THR A 351 -16.17 -12.48 7.85
CA THR A 351 -16.68 -13.85 7.91
C THR A 351 -17.71 -14.03 6.79
N THR A 352 -17.47 -14.99 5.92
CA THR A 352 -18.36 -15.36 4.81
C THR A 352 -18.81 -16.80 4.96
N PRO A 353 -19.85 -17.26 4.21
CA PRO A 353 -20.24 -18.66 4.24
C PRO A 353 -19.11 -19.64 3.87
N GLU A 354 -18.14 -19.18 3.07
CA GLU A 354 -16.96 -19.94 2.64
C GLU A 354 -15.83 -19.91 3.67
N GLY A 355 -15.97 -19.10 4.73
CA GLY A 355 -14.98 -18.93 5.79
C GLY A 355 -14.50 -17.50 5.93
N ALA A 356 -13.43 -17.30 6.70
CA ALA A 356 -12.82 -15.99 6.88
C ALA A 356 -12.03 -15.57 5.64
N THR A 357 -12.08 -14.28 5.34
CA THR A 357 -11.24 -13.65 4.31
C THR A 357 -9.79 -13.51 4.79
N ASP A 358 -8.93 -12.96 3.94
CA ASP A 358 -7.53 -12.76 4.26
C ASP A 358 -7.33 -11.87 5.49
N PRO A 359 -6.31 -12.15 6.32
CA PRO A 359 -5.98 -11.32 7.47
C PRO A 359 -5.77 -9.85 7.08
N GLY A 360 -6.40 -8.95 7.83
CA GLY A 360 -6.33 -7.51 7.60
C GLY A 360 -7.26 -6.98 6.51
N SER A 361 -8.06 -7.83 5.87
CA SER A 361 -9.03 -7.42 4.84
C SER A 361 -10.14 -6.52 5.40
N ASN A 362 -10.57 -6.76 6.63
CA ASN A 362 -11.59 -5.96 7.29
C ASN A 362 -10.95 -4.96 8.26
N ARG A 363 -10.85 -3.71 7.84
CA ARG A 363 -10.37 -2.60 8.68
C ARG A 363 -11.47 -1.89 9.45
N GLY A 364 -12.71 -2.37 9.33
CA GLY A 364 -13.89 -1.77 9.95
C GLY A 364 -14.30 -2.36 11.29
N ILE A 365 -13.55 -3.33 11.82
CA ILE A 365 -13.80 -3.93 13.13
C ILE A 365 -12.60 -3.79 14.06
N GLU A 366 -12.89 -3.79 15.37
CA GLU A 366 -11.83 -3.74 16.38
C GLU A 366 -11.00 -5.03 16.37
N SER A 367 -9.67 -4.90 16.41
CA SER A 367 -8.75 -6.04 16.38
C SER A 367 -7.95 -6.16 17.67
N SER A 368 -7.68 -7.39 18.08
CA SER A 368 -6.83 -7.65 19.25
C SER A 368 -5.41 -7.13 19.05
N LEU A 369 -4.90 -7.20 17.82
CA LEU A 369 -3.58 -6.66 17.48
C LEU A 369 -3.56 -5.13 17.56
N GLY A 370 -4.59 -4.46 17.05
CA GLY A 370 -4.69 -3.01 17.13
C GLY A 370 -4.69 -2.51 18.58
N ASP A 371 -5.44 -3.15 19.44
CA ASP A 371 -5.49 -2.79 20.86
C ASP A 371 -4.16 -3.07 21.57
N LEU A 372 -3.47 -4.17 21.23
CA LEU A 372 -2.13 -4.46 21.78
C LEU A 372 -1.11 -3.40 21.39
N VAL A 373 -1.07 -3.03 20.12
CA VAL A 373 -0.15 -2.00 19.62
C VAL A 373 -0.47 -0.64 20.26
N ALA A 374 -1.75 -0.31 20.40
CA ALA A 374 -2.16 0.93 21.06
C ALA A 374 -1.74 0.96 22.55
N ASP A 375 -1.81 -0.16 23.26
CA ASP A 375 -1.28 -0.27 24.62
C ASP A 375 0.23 -0.03 24.66
N SER A 376 0.97 -0.57 23.69
CA SER A 376 2.41 -0.34 23.61
C SER A 376 2.73 1.14 23.38
N LEU A 377 1.97 1.81 22.53
CA LEU A 377 2.15 3.25 22.26
C LEU A 377 1.85 4.09 23.50
N ARG A 378 0.78 3.76 24.23
CA ARG A 378 0.46 4.46 25.48
C ARG A 378 1.56 4.32 26.51
N GLU A 379 2.10 3.12 26.71
CA GLU A 379 3.11 2.86 27.73
C GLU A 379 4.48 3.45 27.39
N THR A 380 4.88 3.39 26.12
CA THR A 380 6.22 3.75 25.68
C THR A 380 6.39 5.21 25.27
N ILE A 381 5.30 5.89 24.91
CA ILE A 381 5.34 7.33 24.58
C ILE A 381 5.18 8.14 25.87
N LEU A 382 6.22 8.85 26.24
CA LEU A 382 6.27 9.63 27.47
C LEU A 382 6.20 11.13 27.17
N THR A 383 5.52 11.85 28.05
CA THR A 383 5.57 13.30 28.11
C THR A 383 6.88 13.75 28.78
N PRO A 384 7.27 15.05 28.69
CA PRO A 384 8.55 15.54 29.24
C PRO A 384 8.73 15.30 30.75
N ASP A 385 7.64 15.16 31.51
CA ASP A 385 7.67 14.84 32.93
C ASP A 385 7.83 13.34 33.23
N GLY A 386 8.03 12.51 32.19
CA GLY A 386 8.26 11.08 32.31
C GLY A 386 6.99 10.24 32.51
N LYS A 387 5.82 10.84 32.34
CA LYS A 387 4.55 10.12 32.42
C LYS A 387 4.13 9.58 31.06
N SER A 388 3.49 8.41 31.05
CA SER A 388 2.84 7.88 29.87
C SER A 388 1.75 8.84 29.38
N VAL A 389 1.56 8.89 28.06
CA VAL A 389 0.42 9.60 27.46
C VAL A 389 -0.90 9.01 27.96
N ASP A 390 -1.97 9.81 27.89
CA ASP A 390 -3.29 9.38 28.39
C ASP A 390 -3.91 8.29 27.51
N ILE A 391 -3.72 8.38 26.20
CA ILE A 391 -4.37 7.51 25.21
C ILE A 391 -3.34 7.09 24.17
N GLY A 392 -3.31 5.79 23.87
CA GLY A 392 -2.62 5.24 22.69
C GLY A 392 -3.62 4.94 21.58
N MET A 393 -3.27 5.27 20.34
CA MET A 393 -4.07 4.98 19.17
C MET A 393 -3.21 4.44 18.03
N ILE A 394 -3.78 3.56 17.22
CA ILE A 394 -3.17 3.10 15.97
C ILE A 394 -4.22 2.92 14.88
N ASN A 395 -3.89 3.30 13.67
CA ASN A 395 -4.72 3.07 12.50
C ASN A 395 -4.61 1.60 12.03
N ALA A 396 -5.71 1.05 11.55
CA ALA A 396 -5.76 -0.34 11.09
C ALA A 396 -4.77 -0.61 9.94
N GLY A 397 -4.58 0.36 9.05
CA GLY A 397 -3.64 0.25 7.92
C GLY A 397 -2.17 0.20 8.31
N GLY A 398 -1.83 0.61 9.53
CA GLY A 398 -0.48 0.52 10.09
C GLY A 398 -0.05 -0.88 10.53
N LEU A 399 -0.99 -1.83 10.59
CA LEU A 399 -0.78 -3.20 11.04
C LEU A 399 -0.70 -4.12 9.82
N ARG A 400 0.48 -4.65 9.51
CA ARG A 400 0.72 -5.31 8.21
C ARG A 400 0.78 -6.83 8.25
N ALA A 401 0.85 -7.42 9.44
CA ALA A 401 0.80 -8.87 9.66
C ALA A 401 0.13 -9.17 11.00
N ASP A 402 -0.44 -10.35 11.14
CA ASP A 402 -0.89 -10.84 12.44
C ASP A 402 0.32 -11.24 13.28
N LEU A 403 0.24 -11.04 14.59
CA LEU A 403 1.28 -11.48 15.53
C LEU A 403 0.89 -12.85 16.08
N VAL A 404 1.49 -13.90 15.52
CA VAL A 404 1.27 -15.28 15.97
C VAL A 404 2.53 -15.77 16.67
N PRO A 405 2.52 -15.91 18.00
CA PRO A 405 3.67 -16.44 18.72
C PRO A 405 4.07 -17.83 18.23
N ASN A 406 5.36 -18.15 18.35
CA ASN A 406 5.85 -19.50 18.08
C ASN A 406 5.29 -20.50 19.10
N GLU A 407 5.33 -21.78 18.80
CA GLU A 407 4.80 -22.84 19.68
C GLU A 407 5.44 -22.83 21.08
N ASP A 408 6.69 -22.42 21.19
CA ASP A 408 7.41 -22.27 22.45
C ASP A 408 7.08 -20.98 23.23
N GLY A 409 6.16 -20.16 22.72
CA GLY A 409 5.75 -18.90 23.33
C GLY A 409 6.68 -17.73 23.00
N THR A 410 7.66 -17.90 22.14
CA THR A 410 8.55 -16.81 21.75
C THR A 410 7.95 -15.94 20.65
N ILE A 411 8.31 -14.65 20.69
CA ILE A 411 8.10 -13.69 19.61
C ILE A 411 9.46 -13.21 19.17
N THR A 412 9.72 -13.25 17.87
CA THR A 412 10.99 -12.87 17.27
C THR A 412 10.96 -11.47 16.65
N TYR A 413 12.13 -10.90 16.42
CA TYR A 413 12.27 -9.62 15.72
C TYR A 413 11.65 -9.64 14.31
N ALA A 414 11.78 -10.74 13.58
CA ALA A 414 11.15 -10.88 12.27
C ALA A 414 9.62 -10.74 12.34
N GLN A 415 9.00 -11.33 13.36
CA GLN A 415 7.55 -11.27 13.54
C GLN A 415 7.06 -9.85 13.87
N THR A 416 7.73 -9.14 14.76
CA THR A 416 7.36 -7.75 15.10
C THR A 416 7.62 -6.80 13.94
N TYR A 417 8.66 -7.06 13.17
CA TYR A 417 8.95 -6.30 11.97
C TYR A 417 7.81 -6.40 10.94
N GLU A 418 7.29 -7.60 10.72
CA GLU A 418 6.17 -7.78 9.78
C GLU A 418 4.89 -7.08 10.22
N VAL A 419 4.69 -6.92 11.54
CA VAL A 419 3.54 -6.16 12.07
C VAL A 419 3.67 -4.67 11.76
N GLU A 420 4.83 -4.09 12.01
CA GLU A 420 5.09 -2.65 11.85
C GLU A 420 6.37 -2.39 11.03
N PRO A 421 6.31 -2.56 9.70
CA PRO A 421 7.50 -2.46 8.86
C PRO A 421 7.89 -1.03 8.45
N PHE A 422 7.07 -0.02 8.77
CA PHE A 422 7.20 1.34 8.22
C PHE A 422 8.29 2.19 8.86
N SER A 423 8.76 1.87 10.05
CA SER A 423 9.70 2.71 10.82
C SER A 423 9.18 4.14 11.06
N ASN A 424 7.92 4.25 11.43
CA ASN A 424 7.31 5.53 11.77
C ASN A 424 7.91 6.08 13.07
N GLU A 425 8.18 7.38 13.09
CA GLU A 425 8.53 8.08 14.32
C GLU A 425 7.31 8.19 15.24
N LEU A 426 7.50 8.05 16.53
CA LEU A 426 6.47 8.17 17.54
C LEU A 426 6.41 9.56 18.14
N GLY A 427 5.23 9.94 18.56
CA GLY A 427 5.01 11.22 19.22
C GLY A 427 3.66 11.29 19.88
N TYR A 428 3.31 12.48 20.37
CA TYR A 428 1.99 12.74 20.94
C TYR A 428 1.50 14.14 20.58
N VAL A 429 0.20 14.31 20.67
CA VAL A 429 -0.50 15.59 20.58
C VAL A 429 -1.34 15.77 21.84
N THR A 430 -1.64 17.02 22.20
CA THR A 430 -2.54 17.35 23.29
C THR A 430 -3.85 17.87 22.70
N LEU A 431 -4.93 17.12 22.93
CA LEU A 431 -6.25 17.40 22.38
C LEU A 431 -7.27 17.73 23.46
N LYS A 432 -8.29 18.49 23.10
CA LYS A 432 -9.51 18.58 23.91
C LYS A 432 -10.28 17.26 23.83
N GLY A 433 -11.04 16.96 24.88
CA GLY A 433 -11.90 15.77 24.86
C GLY A 433 -12.88 15.77 23.70
N SER A 434 -13.42 16.93 23.31
CA SER A 434 -14.26 17.05 22.10
C SER A 434 -13.55 16.62 20.82
N ASP A 435 -12.26 16.89 20.70
CA ASP A 435 -11.45 16.47 19.54
C ASP A 435 -11.14 14.97 19.58
N VAL A 436 -10.93 14.40 20.76
CA VAL A 436 -10.80 12.96 20.93
C VAL A 436 -12.08 12.25 20.50
N LYS A 437 -13.24 12.76 20.91
CA LYS A 437 -14.53 12.22 20.48
C LYS A 437 -14.72 12.33 18.96
N ASP A 438 -14.33 13.46 18.37
CA ASP A 438 -14.40 13.65 16.92
C ASP A 438 -13.48 12.68 16.17
N ALA A 439 -12.31 12.36 16.69
CA ALA A 439 -11.44 11.33 16.11
C ALA A 439 -12.14 9.96 16.09
N LEU A 440 -12.85 9.59 17.15
CA LEU A 440 -13.64 8.36 17.19
C LEU A 440 -14.81 8.40 16.21
N GLU A 441 -15.46 9.55 16.04
CA GLU A 441 -16.50 9.75 15.01
C GLU A 441 -15.92 9.62 13.60
N GLN A 442 -14.69 10.07 13.38
CA GLN A 442 -14.02 10.01 12.07
C GLN A 442 -13.59 8.59 11.65
N GLN A 443 -13.83 7.59 12.46
CA GLN A 443 -13.71 6.19 12.03
C GLN A 443 -14.68 5.85 10.90
N TRP A 444 -15.85 6.50 10.85
CA TRP A 444 -16.80 6.41 9.73
C TRP A 444 -16.39 7.38 8.63
N LYS A 445 -16.12 6.86 7.42
CA LYS A 445 -15.52 7.60 6.30
C LYS A 445 -16.48 8.00 5.20
N THR A 446 -17.66 7.38 5.16
CA THR A 446 -18.64 7.61 4.07
C THR A 446 -19.12 9.05 3.96
N ASP A 447 -19.30 9.72 5.09
CA ASP A 447 -19.83 11.09 5.14
C ASP A 447 -18.74 12.15 5.33
N LEU A 448 -17.57 11.75 5.84
CA LEU A 448 -16.49 12.67 6.22
C LEU A 448 -15.44 12.85 5.14
N ASN A 449 -15.26 11.85 4.28
CA ASN A 449 -14.18 11.90 3.32
C ASN A 449 -14.45 11.00 2.12
N SER A 450 -14.90 11.59 1.04
CA SER A 450 -15.12 10.91 -0.23
C SER A 450 -13.85 10.35 -0.88
N GLN A 451 -12.68 10.71 -0.36
CA GLN A 451 -11.38 10.24 -0.87
C GLN A 451 -10.96 8.91 -0.28
N ASN A 452 -11.60 8.45 0.79
CA ASN A 452 -11.28 7.17 1.38
C ASN A 452 -12.14 6.07 0.74
N SER A 453 -11.48 5.07 0.17
CA SER A 453 -12.15 3.93 -0.48
C SER A 453 -12.86 2.99 0.50
N ARG A 454 -12.51 3.05 1.80
CA ARG A 454 -13.10 2.21 2.85
C ARG A 454 -14.12 3.00 3.65
N PRO A 455 -15.34 2.48 3.86
CA PRO A 455 -16.39 3.22 4.58
C PRO A 455 -16.12 3.33 6.08
N MET A 456 -15.31 2.47 6.64
CA MET A 456 -14.99 2.42 8.05
C MET A 456 -13.53 2.05 8.27
N LEU A 457 -12.84 2.83 9.10
CA LEU A 457 -11.49 2.52 9.59
C LEU A 457 -11.50 2.53 11.12
N LYS A 458 -11.48 1.35 11.71
CA LYS A 458 -11.52 1.20 13.16
C LYS A 458 -10.14 1.45 13.76
N LEU A 459 -10.06 2.34 14.74
CA LEU A 459 -8.85 2.59 15.50
C LEU A 459 -8.59 1.47 16.52
N GLY A 460 -7.33 1.04 16.64
CA GLY A 460 -6.86 0.36 17.84
C GLY A 460 -6.69 1.37 18.95
N LEU A 461 -7.16 1.06 20.14
CA LEU A 461 -7.13 1.94 21.28
C LEU A 461 -6.51 1.25 22.49
N SER A 462 -5.80 2.03 23.32
CA SER A 462 -5.26 1.54 24.58
C SER A 462 -6.38 1.07 25.50
N SER A 463 -6.06 0.10 26.36
CA SER A 463 -7.03 -0.64 27.19
C SER A 463 -7.80 0.22 28.20
N ASN A 464 -7.30 1.42 28.49
CA ASN A 464 -7.96 2.38 29.38
C ASN A 464 -9.07 3.20 28.72
N VAL A 465 -9.25 3.07 27.38
CA VAL A 465 -10.30 3.73 26.62
C VAL A 465 -11.48 2.78 26.45
N ARG A 466 -12.68 3.25 26.78
CA ARG A 466 -13.93 2.52 26.56
C ARG A 466 -14.94 3.46 25.92
N TYR A 467 -15.63 2.99 24.92
CA TYR A 467 -16.70 3.77 24.32
C TYR A 467 -17.82 2.89 23.80
N THR A 468 -19.00 3.50 23.76
CA THR A 468 -20.18 2.93 23.11
C THR A 468 -20.53 3.74 21.88
N TYR A 469 -21.10 3.08 20.89
CA TYR A 469 -21.55 3.74 19.66
C TYR A 469 -22.88 3.19 19.19
N ASP A 470 -23.62 4.00 18.47
CA ASP A 470 -24.85 3.60 17.78
C ASP A 470 -24.68 3.89 16.28
N PRO A 471 -24.48 2.84 15.46
CA PRO A 471 -24.25 3.01 14.03
C PRO A 471 -25.46 3.54 13.27
N ALA A 472 -26.65 3.48 13.87
CA ALA A 472 -27.89 4.00 13.27
C ALA A 472 -28.02 5.53 13.37
N LYS A 473 -27.20 6.17 14.23
CA LYS A 473 -27.23 7.63 14.38
C LYS A 473 -26.54 8.34 13.22
N PRO A 474 -26.90 9.63 12.99
CA PRO A 474 -26.25 10.44 11.96
C PRO A 474 -24.76 10.60 12.19
N ASP A 475 -24.04 10.95 11.13
CA ASP A 475 -22.63 11.31 11.17
C ASP A 475 -22.35 12.37 12.24
N GLY A 476 -21.23 12.19 12.96
CA GLY A 476 -20.85 13.06 14.09
C GLY A 476 -21.61 12.81 15.39
N GLN A 477 -22.60 11.92 15.43
CA GLN A 477 -23.42 11.61 16.59
C GLN A 477 -23.42 10.12 16.97
N ARG A 478 -22.56 9.32 16.34
CA ARG A 478 -22.54 7.86 16.53
C ARG A 478 -21.88 7.43 17.84
N ILE A 479 -20.95 8.21 18.37
CA ILE A 479 -20.29 7.92 19.66
C ILE A 479 -21.19 8.39 20.80
N THR A 480 -21.68 7.45 21.60
CA THR A 480 -22.69 7.71 22.64
C THR A 480 -22.10 7.89 24.03
N SER A 481 -20.97 7.27 24.31
CA SER A 481 -20.22 7.48 25.57
C SER A 481 -18.74 7.16 25.39
N VAL A 482 -17.89 7.86 26.12
CA VAL A 482 -16.44 7.60 26.16
C VAL A 482 -15.98 7.72 27.61
N THR A 483 -15.20 6.75 28.08
CA THR A 483 -14.49 6.83 29.34
C THR A 483 -12.99 6.63 29.14
N ILE A 484 -12.19 7.37 29.91
CA ILE A 484 -10.73 7.25 29.98
C ILE A 484 -10.37 6.94 31.43
N ASN A 485 -9.70 5.82 31.68
CA ASN A 485 -9.40 5.34 33.04
C ASN A 485 -10.65 5.21 33.91
N GLY A 486 -11.78 4.82 33.34
CA GLY A 486 -13.05 4.69 34.04
C GLY A 486 -13.80 5.99 34.28
N GLU A 487 -13.23 7.14 33.96
CA GLU A 487 -13.87 8.45 34.11
C GLU A 487 -14.45 8.94 32.78
N PRO A 488 -15.65 9.56 32.80
CA PRO A 488 -16.24 10.13 31.60
C PRO A 488 -15.32 11.15 30.92
N LEU A 489 -15.20 11.06 29.60
CA LEU A 489 -14.45 12.03 28.80
C LEU A 489 -15.08 13.42 28.97
N LYS A 490 -14.24 14.40 29.35
CA LYS A 490 -14.65 15.80 29.47
C LYS A 490 -14.39 16.55 28.19
N ALA A 491 -15.41 17.13 27.56
CA ALA A 491 -15.30 17.81 26.28
C ALA A 491 -14.25 18.95 26.29
N ASP A 492 -14.16 19.68 27.37
CA ASP A 492 -13.21 20.78 27.61
C ASP A 492 -11.94 20.35 28.34
N GLY A 493 -11.82 19.09 28.75
CA GLY A 493 -10.62 18.52 29.33
C GLY A 493 -9.52 18.37 28.28
N THR A 494 -8.28 18.19 28.72
CA THR A 494 -7.14 17.95 27.85
C THR A 494 -6.59 16.56 28.03
N TYR A 495 -6.24 15.91 26.90
CA TYR A 495 -5.74 14.54 26.86
C TYR A 495 -4.53 14.46 25.92
N THR A 496 -3.48 13.81 26.37
CA THR A 496 -2.35 13.47 25.49
C THR A 496 -2.65 12.19 24.74
N VAL A 497 -2.51 12.24 23.43
CA VAL A 497 -2.75 11.11 22.51
C VAL A 497 -1.45 10.75 21.83
N GLY A 498 -0.94 9.55 22.10
CA GLY A 498 0.27 9.03 21.49
C GLY A 498 -0.03 8.08 20.34
N SER A 499 0.75 8.19 19.29
CA SER A 499 0.68 7.32 18.13
C SER A 499 1.92 7.45 17.25
N VAL A 500 1.85 6.79 16.09
CA VAL A 500 2.78 7.02 14.98
C VAL A 500 2.52 8.40 14.37
N ASN A 501 3.57 9.06 13.90
CA ASN A 501 3.47 10.39 13.30
C ASN A 501 2.48 10.43 12.13
N PHE A 502 2.45 9.39 11.28
CA PHE A 502 1.49 9.30 10.19
C PHE A 502 0.04 9.57 10.64
N LEU A 503 -0.39 8.91 11.73
CA LEU A 503 -1.76 9.08 12.21
C LEU A 503 -1.98 10.46 12.86
N LEU A 504 -1.04 10.91 13.69
CA LEU A 504 -1.15 12.19 14.40
C LEU A 504 -1.15 13.39 13.44
N ASP A 505 -0.54 13.24 12.28
CA ASP A 505 -0.51 14.25 11.22
C ASP A 505 -1.77 14.23 10.34
N GLY A 506 -2.78 13.46 10.70
CA GLY A 506 -4.06 13.38 10.01
C GLY A 506 -4.14 12.28 8.96
N GLY A 507 -3.19 11.34 8.95
CA GLY A 507 -3.23 10.19 8.05
C GLY A 507 -4.53 9.38 8.20
N ASP A 508 -4.92 8.68 7.15
CA ASP A 508 -6.20 7.95 7.06
C ASP A 508 -7.43 8.83 7.32
N SER A 509 -7.31 10.13 7.07
CA SER A 509 -8.40 11.12 7.23
C SER A 509 -8.90 11.26 8.67
N PHE A 510 -8.00 11.15 9.64
CA PHE A 510 -8.26 11.47 11.04
C PHE A 510 -7.86 12.93 11.35
N GLU A 511 -8.52 13.86 10.71
CA GLU A 511 -8.23 15.30 10.81
C GLU A 511 -8.30 15.82 12.26
N ALA A 512 -9.20 15.29 13.08
CA ALA A 512 -9.35 15.72 14.48
C ALA A 512 -8.04 15.62 15.28
N LEU A 513 -7.15 14.69 14.94
CA LEU A 513 -5.86 14.52 15.58
C LEU A 513 -4.88 15.68 15.29
N THR A 514 -5.13 16.48 14.27
CA THR A 514 -4.29 17.63 13.92
C THR A 514 -4.65 18.90 14.69
N ARG A 515 -5.74 18.90 15.42
CA ARG A 515 -6.28 20.11 16.09
C ARG A 515 -5.50 20.53 17.34
N GLY A 516 -4.64 19.66 17.83
CA GLY A 516 -3.79 19.93 19.00
C GLY A 516 -2.47 20.63 18.67
N GLY A 517 -2.27 21.05 17.43
CA GLY A 517 -1.02 21.67 16.98
C GLY A 517 0.02 20.64 16.53
N ALA A 518 1.28 21.04 16.55
CA ALA A 518 2.38 20.20 16.09
C ALA A 518 2.58 18.98 17.00
N THR A 519 2.86 17.81 16.39
CA THR A 519 3.25 16.60 17.10
C THR A 519 4.56 16.82 17.85
N VAL A 520 4.57 16.43 19.13
CA VAL A 520 5.81 16.35 19.91
C VAL A 520 6.41 14.96 19.71
N THR A 521 7.53 14.90 18.98
CA THR A 521 8.22 13.64 18.72
C THR A 521 9.14 13.27 19.86
N ASN A 522 9.33 11.96 20.11
CA ASN A 522 10.20 11.45 21.16
C ASN A 522 11.46 10.75 20.63
N GLY A 523 11.66 10.73 19.31
CA GLY A 523 12.82 10.12 18.66
C GLY A 523 12.80 8.60 18.56
N ASN A 524 11.77 7.92 19.07
CA ASN A 524 11.63 6.47 18.98
C ASN A 524 10.89 6.09 17.69
N LEU A 525 11.16 4.89 17.21
CA LEU A 525 10.45 4.28 16.09
C LEU A 525 9.41 3.29 16.59
N ASP A 526 8.34 3.11 15.82
CA ASP A 526 7.19 2.27 16.15
C ASP A 526 7.58 0.83 16.52
N ARG A 527 8.36 0.17 15.67
CA ARG A 527 8.80 -1.21 15.87
C ARG A 527 9.70 -1.36 17.11
N ASP A 528 10.60 -0.42 17.35
CA ASP A 528 11.52 -0.47 18.47
C ASP A 528 10.75 -0.33 19.81
N ALA A 529 9.79 0.56 19.86
CA ALA A 529 8.91 0.73 21.01
C ALA A 529 8.03 -0.51 21.24
N PHE A 530 7.50 -1.10 20.18
CA PHE A 530 6.72 -2.34 20.26
C PHE A 530 7.54 -3.51 20.80
N ASN A 531 8.78 -3.66 20.33
CA ASN A 531 9.72 -4.66 20.83
C ASN A 531 10.03 -4.44 22.33
N GLU A 532 10.28 -3.21 22.74
CA GLU A 532 10.53 -2.84 24.13
C GLU A 532 9.33 -3.17 25.02
N TYR A 533 8.13 -2.83 24.57
CA TYR A 533 6.89 -3.13 25.29
C TYR A 533 6.67 -4.63 25.46
N LEU A 534 6.81 -5.42 24.40
CA LEU A 534 6.65 -6.87 24.47
C LEU A 534 7.69 -7.51 25.40
N ALA A 535 8.93 -7.04 25.36
CA ALA A 535 9.98 -7.51 26.25
C ALA A 535 9.72 -7.17 27.72
N ALA A 536 9.21 -5.97 28.00
CA ALA A 536 8.87 -5.53 29.35
C ALA A 536 7.72 -6.33 29.97
N HIS A 537 6.82 -6.85 29.14
CA HIS A 537 5.70 -7.71 29.53
C HIS A 537 5.99 -9.20 29.27
N SER A 538 7.24 -9.61 29.38
CA SER A 538 7.70 -10.97 29.17
C SER A 538 8.23 -11.57 30.48
N PRO A 539 7.81 -12.79 30.86
CA PRO A 539 6.88 -13.67 30.16
C PRO A 539 5.42 -13.20 30.25
N ALA A 540 4.66 -13.37 29.17
CA ALA A 540 3.30 -12.85 29.05
C ALA A 540 2.30 -13.38 30.10
N LYS A 541 2.59 -14.51 30.75
CA LYS A 541 1.77 -15.05 31.83
C LYS A 541 1.68 -14.09 33.03
N ASP A 542 2.69 -13.26 33.26
CA ASP A 542 2.68 -12.26 34.32
C ASP A 542 1.69 -11.14 34.00
N ARG A 543 1.43 -10.93 32.72
CA ARG A 543 0.43 -10.02 32.22
C ARG A 543 -1.01 -10.48 32.49
N ALA A 544 -1.24 -11.81 32.55
CA ALA A 544 -2.53 -12.35 32.94
C ALA A 544 -2.83 -12.08 34.44
N ALA A 545 -1.79 -11.99 35.27
CA ALA A 545 -1.91 -11.57 36.65
C ALA A 545 -2.20 -10.07 36.81
N ASP A 546 -1.81 -9.27 35.80
CA ASP A 546 -2.07 -7.83 35.73
C ASP A 546 -3.41 -7.48 35.07
N ALA A 547 -4.31 -8.44 34.92
CA ALA A 547 -5.65 -8.20 34.34
C ALA A 547 -6.40 -7.05 35.05
N ALA A 548 -6.08 -6.82 36.34
CA ALA A 548 -6.61 -5.70 37.09
C ALA A 548 -6.07 -4.33 36.65
N SER A 549 -4.92 -4.28 35.96
CA SER A 549 -4.35 -3.06 35.37
C SER A 549 -4.87 -2.75 33.96
N GLY A 550 -5.71 -3.63 33.42
CA GLY A 550 -6.24 -3.48 32.06
C GLY A 550 -5.27 -3.88 30.94
N LEU A 551 -4.14 -4.48 31.29
CA LEU A 551 -3.10 -4.89 30.32
C LEU A 551 -3.18 -6.38 29.93
N ALA A 552 -4.26 -7.06 30.26
CA ALA A 552 -4.41 -8.47 29.92
C ALA A 552 -4.50 -8.68 28.39
N PRO A 553 -3.81 -9.69 27.86
CA PRO A 553 -3.65 -9.88 26.40
C PRO A 553 -4.94 -10.15 25.71
N ARG A 554 -6.06 -10.08 25.98
CA ARG A 554 -7.32 -10.26 25.24
C ARG A 554 -8.50 -9.54 25.83
N ALA A 555 -8.32 -9.01 27.01
CA ALA A 555 -9.50 -8.92 27.85
C ALA A 555 -10.35 -7.70 27.57
N ALA A 556 -9.88 -6.76 26.83
CA ALA A 556 -10.56 -5.49 26.91
C ALA A 556 -10.81 -4.87 25.56
N LYS A 557 -11.92 -5.29 24.93
CA LYS A 557 -12.46 -4.51 23.83
C LYS A 557 -12.76 -3.09 24.31
N SER A 558 -12.34 -2.12 23.50
CA SER A 558 -12.59 -0.71 23.74
C SER A 558 -14.01 -0.29 23.37
N SER A 559 -14.67 -0.99 22.44
CA SER A 559 -15.93 -0.56 21.86
C SER A 559 -17.03 -1.60 21.91
N ILE A 560 -18.25 -1.13 22.11
CA ILE A 560 -19.47 -1.92 21.97
C ILE A 560 -20.51 -1.05 21.29
N GLY A 561 -21.18 -1.60 20.25
CA GLY A 561 -22.33 -0.97 19.62
C GLY A 561 -23.60 -1.26 20.40
N LEU A 562 -24.37 -0.22 20.70
CA LEU A 562 -25.66 -0.27 21.38
C LEU A 562 -26.65 0.60 20.63
N THR A 563 -27.84 0.06 20.33
CA THR A 563 -28.94 0.86 19.84
C THR A 563 -30.03 0.91 20.92
N LEU A 564 -30.15 2.05 21.58
CA LEU A 564 -31.17 2.29 22.60
C LEU A 564 -32.49 2.73 21.94
N PRO A 565 -33.64 2.50 22.61
CA PRO A 565 -34.90 3.04 22.17
C PRO A 565 -34.83 4.56 22.03
N ALA A 566 -35.46 5.10 20.97
CA ALA A 566 -35.48 6.55 20.72
C ALA A 566 -36.30 7.32 21.78
N GLU A 567 -37.32 6.67 22.35
CA GLU A 567 -38.23 7.26 23.33
C GLU A 567 -38.08 6.55 24.70
N PRO A 568 -38.36 7.25 25.80
CA PRO A 568 -38.39 6.64 27.11
C PRO A 568 -39.39 5.47 27.16
N VAL A 569 -38.97 4.38 27.78
CA VAL A 569 -39.78 3.18 27.91
C VAL A 569 -40.44 3.16 29.28
N ALA A 570 -41.74 2.79 29.31
CA ALA A 570 -42.50 2.73 30.56
C ALA A 570 -41.88 1.71 31.52
N ASP A 571 -41.94 2.05 32.80
CA ASP A 571 -41.47 1.16 33.88
C ASP A 571 -42.21 -0.19 33.84
N GLY A 572 -41.44 -1.27 33.99
CA GLY A 572 -41.96 -2.65 33.89
C GLY A 572 -42.09 -3.19 32.46
N SER A 573 -41.73 -2.42 31.44
CA SER A 573 -41.72 -2.88 30.03
C SER A 573 -40.50 -3.70 29.73
N THR A 574 -40.61 -4.65 28.77
CA THR A 574 -39.47 -5.37 28.19
C THR A 574 -38.89 -4.55 27.04
N VAL A 575 -37.60 -4.37 27.05
CA VAL A 575 -36.84 -3.67 26.00
C VAL A 575 -35.84 -4.61 25.37
N THR A 576 -35.78 -4.61 24.03
CA THR A 576 -34.72 -5.30 23.27
C THR A 576 -33.68 -4.27 22.87
N ILE A 577 -32.44 -4.47 23.28
CA ILE A 577 -31.30 -3.60 22.93
C ILE A 577 -30.38 -4.39 21.99
N PRO A 578 -30.30 -4.04 20.70
CA PRO A 578 -29.31 -4.63 19.79
C PRO A 578 -27.89 -4.33 20.25
N LEU A 579 -27.07 -5.34 20.32
CA LEU A 579 -25.65 -5.25 20.62
C LEU A 579 -24.83 -5.62 19.38
N ARG A 580 -23.71 -4.92 19.19
CA ARG A 580 -22.79 -5.15 18.07
C ARG A 580 -21.35 -5.07 18.55
N GLY A 581 -20.44 -5.73 17.82
CA GLY A 581 -19.01 -5.66 18.09
C GLY A 581 -18.63 -6.30 19.43
N LEU A 582 -19.23 -7.43 19.77
CA LEU A 582 -18.96 -8.14 21.02
C LEU A 582 -17.68 -8.97 20.95
N SER A 583 -17.22 -9.34 19.78
CA SER A 583 -15.99 -10.11 19.56
C SER A 583 -14.93 -9.28 18.84
N PHE A 584 -13.69 -9.72 18.95
CA PHE A 584 -12.60 -9.23 18.11
C PHE A 584 -12.70 -9.76 16.69
N SER A 585 -11.65 -9.51 15.92
CA SER A 585 -11.48 -9.84 14.51
C SER A 585 -11.61 -11.33 14.14
N GLU A 586 -11.84 -12.18 15.08
CA GLU A 586 -11.96 -13.64 14.88
C GLU A 586 -13.40 -14.08 14.61
N GLY A 587 -14.32 -13.14 14.59
CA GLY A 587 -15.76 -13.27 14.62
C GLY A 587 -16.43 -14.37 13.86
#